data_56fb78c8ad589c263e22e7811f6144d2
#
_entry.id   56fb78c8ad589c263e22e7811f6144d2
#
_cell.length_a   1.000
_cell.length_b   1.000
_cell.length_c   1.000
_cell.angle_alpha   90.00
_cell.angle_beta   90.00
_cell.angle_gamma   90.00
#
_symmetry.space_group_name_H-M   'P 1'
#
loop_
_entity.id
_entity.type
_entity.pdbx_description
1 polymer ?
#
loop_
_entity_poly.entity_id
_entity_poly.type
_entity_poly.pdbx_seq_one_letter_code
_entity_poly.pdbx_strand_id
1 'polypeptide(L)'
;MGPAENRPLNENRWNYTFPHRLFPNYYQSYGLGFYEFFLLSEEIGAQALPVVSVGLSCQFQNPDENAAQCHVAVEDLQPYIDDALDLIEFANGDTSTKWGKLRADMGHPEPFNLQQIGVGNEQWGPLDRKSVV
;
A
#
# COMPACT_ATOMS: atom_id res chain seq x y z
N MET A 1 -1.67 -1.12 -6.54
CA MET A 1 -2.85 -1.48 -5.76
C MET A 1 -3.77 -0.31 -5.74
N GLY A 2 -4.67 0.13 -5.83
CA GLY A 2 -5.52 1.32 -5.82
C GLY A 2 -6.26 1.49 -4.50
N PRO A 3 -7.19 2.43 -4.45
CA PRO A 3 -8.06 2.66 -3.31
C PRO A 3 -8.74 1.39 -2.82
N ALA A 4 -8.99 1.30 -1.52
CA ALA A 4 -9.56 0.11 -0.89
C ALA A 4 -10.91 -0.30 -1.49
N GLU A 5 -11.73 0.68 -1.88
CA GLU A 5 -13.03 0.44 -2.50
C GLU A 5 -12.94 -0.24 -3.88
N ASN A 6 -11.83 -0.10 -4.56
CA ASN A 6 -11.60 -0.62 -5.92
C ASN A 6 -10.79 -1.91 -5.94
N ARG A 7 -10.46 -2.48 -4.78
CA ARG A 7 -9.71 -3.73 -4.73
C ARG A 7 -10.56 -4.91 -5.17
N PRO A 8 -10.00 -5.82 -5.98
CA PRO A 8 -10.72 -7.05 -6.33
C PRO A 8 -11.01 -7.89 -5.08
N LEU A 9 -12.11 -8.61 -5.09
CA LEU A 9 -12.44 -9.59 -4.06
C LEU A 9 -11.33 -10.66 -3.98
N ASN A 10 -11.18 -11.29 -2.81
CA ASN A 10 -10.13 -12.30 -2.56
C ASN A 10 -10.15 -13.42 -3.60
N GLU A 11 -11.32 -13.91 -3.96
CA GLU A 11 -11.49 -14.94 -4.98
C GLU A 11 -10.98 -14.54 -6.38
N ASN A 12 -10.86 -13.27 -6.65
CA ASN A 12 -10.42 -12.74 -7.94
C ASN A 12 -8.96 -12.27 -7.95
N ARG A 13 -8.34 -12.08 -6.80
CA ARG A 13 -6.97 -11.51 -6.72
C ARG A 13 -5.91 -12.43 -7.34
N TRP A 14 -6.06 -13.74 -7.20
CA TRP A 14 -5.13 -14.73 -7.75
C TRP A 14 -5.14 -14.81 -9.28
N ASN A 15 -6.16 -14.27 -9.92
CA ASN A 15 -6.25 -14.20 -11.37
C ASN A 15 -5.43 -13.03 -11.96
N TYR A 16 -4.96 -12.12 -11.11
CA TYR A 16 -4.15 -10.99 -11.55
C TYR A 16 -2.67 -11.32 -11.44
N THR A 17 -2.14 -11.82 -12.53
CA THR A 17 -0.70 -12.07 -12.69
C THR A 17 -0.21 -11.26 -13.87
N PHE A 18 0.88 -10.52 -13.69
CA PHE A 18 1.48 -9.79 -14.80
C PHE A 18 3.01 -9.97 -14.81
N PRO A 19 3.63 -9.98 -16.01
CA PRO A 19 5.07 -10.02 -16.12
C PRO A 19 5.68 -8.69 -15.69
N HIS A 20 6.83 -8.75 -15.04
CA HIS A 20 7.57 -7.55 -14.72
C HIS A 20 8.14 -6.92 -16.00
N ARG A 21 8.04 -5.59 -16.13
CA ARG A 21 8.43 -4.86 -17.34
C ARG A 21 9.90 -5.06 -17.71
N LEU A 22 10.79 -5.08 -16.73
CA LEU A 22 12.24 -5.13 -16.94
C LEU A 22 12.84 -6.52 -16.82
N PHE A 23 12.16 -7.42 -16.16
CA PHE A 23 12.66 -8.77 -15.87
C PHE A 23 11.76 -9.81 -16.54
N PRO A 24 12.10 -10.27 -17.75
CA PRO A 24 11.38 -11.37 -18.35
C PRO A 24 11.47 -12.60 -17.43
N ASN A 25 10.46 -13.36 -17.27
CA ASN A 25 10.36 -14.49 -16.34
C ASN A 25 10.13 -14.12 -14.85
N TYR A 26 9.91 -12.83 -14.54
CA TYR A 26 9.47 -12.41 -13.23
C TYR A 26 7.98 -12.01 -13.29
N TYR A 27 7.18 -12.70 -12.50
CA TYR A 27 5.73 -12.50 -12.46
C TYR A 27 5.29 -12.11 -11.06
N GLN A 28 4.34 -11.20 -10.98
CA GLN A 28 3.71 -10.80 -9.72
C GLN A 28 2.24 -11.17 -9.74
N SER A 29 1.73 -11.66 -8.63
CA SER A 29 0.30 -11.80 -8.39
C SER A 29 -0.15 -10.94 -7.22
N TYR A 30 -1.41 -10.56 -7.20
CA TYR A 30 -2.01 -9.79 -6.11
C TYR A 30 -2.78 -10.66 -5.11
N GLY A 31 -2.44 -11.95 -5.03
CA GLY A 31 -3.08 -12.89 -4.13
C GLY A 31 -2.91 -12.57 -2.65
N LEU A 32 -1.78 -11.96 -2.28
CA LEU A 32 -1.52 -11.48 -0.92
C LEU A 32 -1.65 -9.95 -0.85
N GLY A 33 -2.29 -9.46 0.18
CA GLY A 33 -2.41 -8.04 0.49
C GLY A 33 -2.00 -7.74 1.94
N PHE A 34 -2.25 -6.52 2.40
CA PHE A 34 -1.87 -6.12 3.76
C PHE A 34 -2.48 -7.01 4.84
N TYR A 35 -3.74 -7.43 4.69
CA TYR A 35 -4.39 -8.30 5.66
C TYR A 35 -3.64 -9.62 5.84
N GLU A 36 -3.31 -10.30 4.76
CA GLU A 36 -2.60 -11.56 4.78
C GLU A 36 -1.17 -11.41 5.35
N PHE A 37 -0.51 -10.28 5.06
CA PHE A 37 0.81 -10.00 5.63
C PHE A 37 0.74 -9.63 7.11
N PHE A 38 -0.34 -9.00 7.58
CA PHE A 38 -0.55 -8.77 9.01
C PHE A 38 -0.78 -10.09 9.74
N LEU A 39 -1.62 -10.98 9.21
CA LEU A 39 -1.81 -12.32 9.76
C LEU A 39 -0.49 -13.12 9.82
N LEU A 40 0.28 -13.09 8.74
CA LEU A 40 1.59 -13.74 8.71
C LEU A 40 2.53 -13.17 9.76
N SER A 41 2.56 -11.85 9.93
CA SER A 41 3.41 -11.20 10.93
C SER A 41 3.06 -11.65 12.35
N GLU A 42 1.77 -11.76 12.67
CA GLU A 42 1.34 -12.31 13.96
C GLU A 42 1.76 -13.77 14.14
N GLU A 43 1.52 -14.60 13.13
CA GLU A 43 1.83 -16.03 13.16
C GLU A 43 3.31 -16.30 13.42
N ILE A 44 4.20 -15.52 12.84
CA ILE A 44 5.66 -15.67 13.00
C ILE A 44 6.24 -14.81 14.16
N GLY A 45 5.41 -14.05 14.86
CA GLY A 45 5.86 -13.15 15.93
C GLY A 45 6.69 -11.96 15.46
N ALA A 46 6.49 -11.50 14.22
CA ALA A 46 7.16 -10.33 13.66
C ALA A 46 6.29 -9.07 13.77
N GLN A 47 6.94 -7.91 13.68
CA GLN A 47 6.22 -6.64 13.52
C GLN A 47 6.05 -6.32 12.04
N ALA A 48 4.82 -5.98 11.66
CA ALA A 48 4.54 -5.57 10.29
C ALA A 48 5.06 -4.14 10.04
N LEU A 49 5.62 -3.93 8.85
CA LEU A 49 6.02 -2.61 8.35
C LEU A 49 5.45 -2.44 6.93
N PRO A 50 4.18 -2.07 6.80
CA PRO A 50 3.61 -1.77 5.49
C PRO A 50 4.23 -0.49 4.92
N VAL A 51 4.49 -0.48 3.62
CA VAL A 51 4.96 0.71 2.90
C VAL A 51 3.85 1.19 1.98
N VAL A 52 3.47 2.45 2.11
CA VAL A 52 2.39 3.08 1.33
C VAL A 52 2.94 4.04 0.29
N SER A 53 2.18 4.22 -0.78
CA SER A 53 2.52 5.16 -1.85
C SER A 53 2.35 6.60 -1.38
N VAL A 54 3.22 7.48 -1.85
CA VAL A 54 3.13 8.94 -1.71
C VAL A 54 2.81 9.61 -3.05
N GLY A 55 2.19 8.89 -3.97
CA GLY A 55 1.85 9.44 -5.28
C GLY A 55 3.03 9.54 -6.24
N LEU A 56 4.13 8.85 -5.96
CA LEU A 56 5.30 8.79 -6.82
C LEU A 56 5.43 7.39 -7.44
N SER A 57 5.57 7.32 -8.75
CA SER A 57 5.87 6.08 -9.45
C SER A 57 7.38 5.81 -9.46
N CYS A 58 7.78 4.61 -9.88
CA CYS A 58 9.18 4.21 -9.91
C CYS A 58 10.02 5.15 -10.79
N GLN A 59 10.95 5.88 -10.18
CA GLN A 59 11.79 6.86 -10.87
C GLN A 59 12.78 6.22 -11.81
N PHE A 60 13.29 5.05 -11.51
CA PHE A 60 14.19 4.29 -12.40
C PHE A 60 13.53 3.92 -13.74
N GLN A 61 12.24 3.67 -13.72
CA GLN A 61 11.47 3.34 -14.94
C GLN A 61 10.91 4.57 -15.66
N ASN A 62 11.07 5.75 -15.08
CA ASN A 62 10.59 7.03 -15.59
C ASN A 62 11.76 8.02 -15.57
N PRO A 63 12.59 8.03 -16.62
CA PRO A 63 13.79 8.87 -16.69
C PRO A 63 13.46 10.36 -16.65
N ASP A 64 14.45 11.17 -16.30
CA ASP A 64 14.34 12.58 -15.92
C ASP A 64 13.54 13.48 -16.87
N GLU A 65 13.55 13.22 -18.15
CA GLU A 65 12.75 13.96 -19.15
C GLU A 65 11.24 13.87 -18.91
N ASN A 66 10.79 12.83 -18.19
CA ASN A 66 9.40 12.61 -17.81
C ASN A 66 9.20 12.71 -16.29
N ALA A 67 10.18 13.20 -15.55
CA ALA A 67 10.13 13.23 -14.09
C ALA A 67 8.89 13.95 -13.55
N ALA A 68 8.45 15.01 -14.21
CA ALA A 68 7.22 15.72 -13.84
C ALA A 68 5.93 14.87 -13.96
N GLN A 69 5.99 13.76 -14.68
CA GLN A 69 4.86 12.84 -14.87
C GLN A 69 4.92 11.63 -13.92
N CYS A 70 5.99 11.53 -13.14
CA CYS A 70 6.21 10.39 -12.25
C CYS A 70 5.54 10.54 -10.89
N HIS A 71 5.04 11.72 -10.58
CA HIS A 71 4.40 12.03 -9.29
C HIS A 71 3.13 12.85 -9.48
N VAL A 72 2.24 12.76 -8.52
CA VAL A 72 1.09 13.66 -8.41
C VAL A 72 1.54 15.03 -7.87
N ALA A 73 0.80 16.08 -8.16
CA ALA A 73 1.00 17.37 -7.55
C ALA A 73 0.70 17.31 -6.04
N VAL A 74 1.33 18.19 -5.26
CA VAL A 74 1.15 18.20 -3.79
C VAL A 74 -0.32 18.42 -3.42
N GLU A 75 -1.03 19.25 -4.18
CA GLU A 75 -2.46 19.51 -4.02
C GLU A 75 -3.35 18.27 -4.30
N ASP A 76 -2.82 17.26 -4.99
CA ASP A 76 -3.52 16.02 -5.34
C ASP A 76 -3.11 14.82 -4.45
N LEU A 77 -2.36 15.06 -3.37
CA LEU A 77 -1.89 14.00 -2.48
C LEU A 77 -2.98 13.44 -1.54
N GLN A 78 -4.09 14.15 -1.36
CA GLN A 78 -5.11 13.76 -0.39
C GLN A 78 -5.58 12.30 -0.52
N PRO A 79 -5.81 11.72 -1.71
CA PRO A 79 -6.21 10.31 -1.83
C PRO A 79 -5.16 9.32 -1.28
N TYR A 80 -3.87 9.65 -1.38
CA TYR A 80 -2.79 8.80 -0.85
C TYR A 80 -2.69 8.91 0.67
N ILE A 81 -2.98 10.10 1.22
CA ILE A 81 -3.08 10.32 2.67
C ILE A 81 -4.26 9.53 3.23
N ASP A 82 -5.42 9.61 2.58
CA ASP A 82 -6.61 8.89 2.98
C ASP A 82 -6.38 7.36 2.93
N ASP A 83 -5.73 6.83 1.88
CA ASP A 83 -5.35 5.41 1.79
C ASP A 83 -4.45 4.97 2.94
N ALA A 84 -3.51 5.83 3.37
CA ALA A 84 -2.62 5.54 4.50
C ALA A 84 -3.38 5.53 5.83
N LEU A 85 -4.27 6.50 6.03
CA LEU A 85 -5.13 6.58 7.23
C LEU A 85 -6.10 5.41 7.30
N ASP A 86 -6.70 5.04 6.17
CA ASP A 86 -7.59 3.88 6.05
C ASP A 86 -6.85 2.57 6.42
N LEU A 87 -5.59 2.42 6.00
CA LEU A 87 -4.78 1.27 6.37
C LEU A 87 -4.48 1.23 7.87
N ILE A 88 -4.17 2.38 8.48
CA ILE A 88 -3.95 2.48 9.92
C ILE A 88 -5.24 2.15 10.68
N GLU A 89 -6.38 2.68 10.26
CA GLU A 89 -7.67 2.34 10.86
C GLU A 89 -8.01 0.86 10.67
N PHE A 90 -7.75 0.31 9.48
CA PHE A 90 -7.92 -1.13 9.25
C PHE A 90 -7.09 -1.98 10.21
N ALA A 91 -5.83 -1.61 10.43
CA ALA A 91 -4.93 -2.37 11.30
C ALA A 91 -5.26 -2.19 12.79
N ASN A 92 -5.57 -0.97 13.23
CA ASN A 92 -5.64 -0.61 14.64
C ASN A 92 -7.00 -0.13 15.12
N GLY A 93 -7.91 0.20 14.22
CA GLY A 93 -9.22 0.76 14.56
C GLY A 93 -10.09 -0.23 15.35
N ASP A 94 -10.94 0.32 16.19
CA ASP A 94 -11.99 -0.42 16.87
C ASP A 94 -13.02 -0.98 15.88
N THR A 95 -13.68 -2.06 16.25
CA THR A 95 -14.71 -2.70 15.40
C THR A 95 -15.93 -1.84 15.13
N SER A 96 -16.08 -0.70 15.79
CA SER A 96 -17.10 0.32 15.50
C SER A 96 -16.71 1.25 14.36
N THR A 97 -15.44 1.32 13.99
CA THR A 97 -14.97 2.12 12.85
C THR A 97 -15.21 1.39 11.53
N LYS A 98 -15.21 2.12 10.42
CA LYS A 98 -15.45 1.56 9.08
C LYS A 98 -14.48 0.41 8.76
N TRP A 99 -13.19 0.66 8.91
CA TRP A 99 -12.15 -0.27 8.50
C TRP A 99 -11.82 -1.31 9.57
N GLY A 100 -11.94 -0.97 10.85
CA GLY A 100 -11.86 -1.93 11.94
C GLY A 100 -13.00 -2.96 11.91
N LYS A 101 -14.21 -2.51 11.51
CA LYS A 101 -15.32 -3.42 11.25
C LYS A 101 -15.03 -4.36 10.09
N LEU A 102 -14.50 -3.85 8.98
CA LEU A 102 -14.14 -4.69 7.83
C LEU A 102 -13.11 -5.77 8.24
N ARG A 103 -12.08 -5.39 9.01
CA ARG A 103 -11.12 -6.37 9.56
C ARG A 103 -11.83 -7.46 10.37
N ALA A 104 -12.75 -7.07 11.24
CA ALA A 104 -13.52 -8.04 12.04
C ALA A 104 -14.39 -8.95 11.16
N ASP A 105 -15.07 -8.40 10.15
CA ASP A 105 -15.88 -9.15 9.20
C ASP A 105 -15.02 -10.13 8.35
N MET A 106 -13.73 -9.81 8.16
CA MET A 106 -12.75 -10.72 7.53
C MET A 106 -12.21 -11.81 8.46
N GLY A 107 -12.65 -11.82 9.72
CA GLY A 107 -12.29 -12.87 10.69
C GLY A 107 -11.27 -12.46 11.76
N HIS A 108 -10.83 -11.20 11.80
CA HIS A 108 -9.85 -10.72 12.77
C HIS A 108 -10.38 -9.49 13.53
N PRO A 109 -11.21 -9.68 14.59
CA PRO A 109 -11.79 -8.57 15.34
C PRO A 109 -10.75 -7.76 16.15
N GLU A 110 -9.67 -8.39 16.59
CA GLU A 110 -8.64 -7.74 17.39
C GLU A 110 -7.73 -6.84 16.50
N PRO A 111 -7.24 -5.71 17.03
CA PRO A 111 -6.24 -4.89 16.33
C PRO A 111 -4.92 -5.64 16.10
N PHE A 112 -4.30 -5.40 14.96
CA PHE A 112 -2.94 -5.92 14.66
C PHE A 112 -1.84 -5.17 15.41
N ASN A 113 -2.17 -4.08 16.12
CA ASN A 113 -1.22 -3.25 16.86
C ASN A 113 -0.06 -2.75 15.97
N LEU A 114 -0.37 -2.31 14.78
CA LEU A 114 0.59 -1.72 13.84
C LEU A 114 1.29 -0.52 14.50
N GLN A 115 2.61 -0.59 14.60
CA GLN A 115 3.43 0.42 15.28
C GLN A 115 4.18 1.33 14.31
N GLN A 116 4.37 0.89 13.08
CA GLN A 116 5.20 1.58 12.10
C GLN A 116 4.58 1.47 10.72
N ILE A 117 4.76 2.52 9.94
CA ILE A 117 4.38 2.58 8.53
C ILE A 117 5.52 3.23 7.75
N GLY A 118 5.90 2.67 6.63
CA GLY A 118 6.81 3.27 5.69
C GLY A 118 6.04 4.18 4.72
N VAL A 119 6.53 5.38 4.51
CA VAL A 119 5.91 6.38 3.64
C VAL A 119 6.80 6.58 2.42
N GLY A 120 6.33 6.10 1.27
CA GLY A 120 7.10 6.12 0.03
C GLY A 120 8.17 5.03 -0.09
N ASN A 121 8.72 4.89 -1.28
CA ASN A 121 9.79 3.94 -1.58
C ASN A 121 10.70 4.50 -2.67
N GLU A 122 12.00 4.49 -2.43
CA GLU A 122 13.04 4.91 -3.39
C GLU A 122 12.81 6.33 -3.96
N GLN A 123 12.32 7.26 -3.15
CA GLN A 123 12.27 8.67 -3.52
C GLN A 123 13.69 9.26 -3.52
N TRP A 124 14.08 9.87 -4.63
CA TRP A 124 15.38 10.50 -4.77
C TRP A 124 15.34 11.64 -5.81
N GLY A 125 16.39 12.47 -5.81
CA GLY A 125 16.54 13.56 -6.77
C GLY A 125 15.75 14.83 -6.40
N PRO A 126 15.60 15.77 -7.34
CA PRO A 126 14.96 17.06 -7.07
C PRO A 126 13.50 16.99 -6.66
N LEU A 127 12.82 15.91 -7.01
CA LEU A 127 11.41 15.69 -6.70
C LEU A 127 11.17 15.19 -5.29
N ASP A 128 12.15 14.48 -4.71
CA ASP A 128 12.09 13.98 -3.34
C ASP A 128 11.86 15.11 -2.32
N ARG A 129 12.52 16.24 -2.50
CA ARG A 129 12.41 17.41 -1.61
C ARG A 129 11.02 18.07 -1.60
N LYS A 130 10.16 17.76 -2.56
CA LYS A 130 8.79 18.25 -2.62
C LYS A 130 7.80 17.31 -1.93
N SER A 131 8.24 16.10 -1.64
CA SER A 131 7.42 15.06 -1.00
C SER A 131 7.65 14.97 0.51
N VAL A 132 8.60 15.72 1.05
CA VAL A 132 8.93 15.75 2.49
C VAL A 132 8.56 17.13 3.02
N VAL A 133 7.36 17.24 3.52
CA VAL A 133 6.94 18.30 4.43
C VAL A 133 6.33 17.66 5.66
#